data_9100e2c9a853c535fc4a7566b55f322b
#
_entry.id   9100e2c9a853c535fc4a7566b55f322b
#
_cell.length_a   1.000
_cell.length_b   1.000
_cell.length_c   1.000
_cell.angle_alpha   90.00
_cell.angle_beta   90.00
_cell.angle_gamma   90.00
#
_symmetry.space_group_name_H-M   'P 1'
#
loop_
_entity.id
_entity.type
_entity.pdbx_description
1 polymer ?
#
loop_
_entity_poly.entity_id
_entity_poly.type
_entity_poly.pdbx_seq_one_letter_code
_entity_poly.pdbx_strand_id
1 'polypeptide(L)'
;MSRIFVAGTGAVSPAGWGMDPLRNALQTGTPLPIQPLDRPGSSPLRGRPVTAPATRPAFLAHPRLRRASPITHYAAAAALEAMAPLLARPAGIRRIGIVACLDAGCVQYSCRFFEETLKDPATASPLLFPETVFSAIASNVSSLLEQPPSLHTLIGDSATFLQGLALAADWLVDSRVDACLVIGTGELNWLLADALWHLDHSAVLTAGAGAIALVCDESLSSGTELKAITSSHTYTSRVSRHTAASRMRQQLPAPGPGDLLCDSLGDNSRTNRAELDAWSDWTGPRLSPRRILGEGLVAATGWQCAAAVDLLNRGTHTGANVSVAGTNQQAIGARFARHEFPQPGPILPHP
;
A
#
# COMPACT_ATOMS: atom_id res chain seq x y z
N MET A 1 25.68 7.32 2.03
CA MET A 1 24.49 6.47 2.20
C MET A 1 23.97 6.12 0.83
N SER A 2 23.64 4.86 0.59
CA SER A 2 23.03 4.42 -0.66
C SER A 2 21.68 5.12 -0.85
N ARG A 3 21.39 5.58 -2.06
CA ARG A 3 20.12 6.20 -2.43
C ARG A 3 19.11 5.09 -2.76
N ILE A 4 17.87 5.32 -2.43
CA ILE A 4 16.76 4.37 -2.71
C ILE A 4 15.81 5.01 -3.72
N PHE A 5 15.58 4.33 -4.82
CA PHE A 5 14.71 4.80 -5.89
C PHE A 5 13.47 3.92 -6.01
N VAL A 6 12.38 4.53 -6.45
CA VAL A 6 11.18 3.81 -6.87
C VAL A 6 11.36 3.39 -8.32
N ALA A 7 11.27 2.09 -8.59
CA ALA A 7 11.30 1.53 -9.94
C ALA A 7 9.91 1.48 -10.59
N GLY A 8 8.88 1.23 -9.78
CA GLY A 8 7.51 1.17 -10.26
C GLY A 8 6.49 1.15 -9.13
N THR A 9 5.24 1.41 -9.48
CA THR A 9 4.09 1.41 -8.58
C THR A 9 2.97 0.59 -9.20
N GLY A 10 2.07 0.05 -8.36
CA GLY A 10 0.90 -0.68 -8.82
C GLY A 10 -0.24 -0.58 -7.82
N ALA A 11 -1.45 -0.70 -8.31
CA ALA A 11 -2.64 -0.55 -7.48
C ALA A 11 -3.80 -1.43 -7.94
N VAL A 12 -4.59 -1.88 -6.98
CA VAL A 12 -5.97 -2.33 -7.14
C VAL A 12 -6.79 -1.63 -6.07
N SER A 13 -7.86 -0.96 -6.43
CA SER A 13 -8.69 -0.19 -5.51
C SER A 13 -10.16 -0.28 -5.90
N PRO A 14 -11.09 0.27 -5.12
CA PRO A 14 -12.50 0.36 -5.55
C PRO A 14 -12.69 1.12 -6.86
N ALA A 15 -11.73 1.97 -7.25
CA ALA A 15 -11.75 2.65 -8.56
C ALA A 15 -11.49 1.71 -9.73
N GLY A 16 -10.82 0.56 -9.49
CA GLY A 16 -10.47 -0.43 -10.49
C GLY A 16 -9.09 -1.05 -10.31
N TRP A 17 -8.65 -1.76 -11.34
CA TRP A 17 -7.39 -2.48 -11.40
C TRP A 17 -6.36 -1.66 -12.19
N GLY A 18 -5.21 -1.38 -11.56
CA GLY A 18 -4.12 -0.61 -12.11
C GLY A 18 -4.05 0.84 -11.62
N MET A 19 -2.94 1.48 -11.93
CA MET A 19 -2.67 2.87 -11.55
C MET A 19 -3.57 3.89 -12.27
N ASP A 20 -4.01 3.62 -13.50
CA ASP A 20 -4.84 4.55 -14.25
C ASP A 20 -6.22 4.79 -13.63
N PRO A 21 -7.00 3.75 -13.23
CA PRO A 21 -8.25 3.96 -12.49
C PRO A 21 -8.04 4.68 -11.15
N LEU A 22 -6.99 4.34 -10.41
CA LEU A 22 -6.65 5.04 -9.17
C LEU A 22 -6.42 6.53 -9.42
N ARG A 23 -5.58 6.87 -10.39
CA ARG A 23 -5.27 8.24 -10.80
C ARG A 23 -6.52 9.02 -11.15
N ASN A 24 -7.37 8.46 -12.03
CA ASN A 24 -8.60 9.10 -12.48
C ASN A 24 -9.55 9.40 -11.32
N ALA A 25 -9.72 8.46 -10.39
CA ALA A 25 -10.55 8.67 -9.20
C ALA A 25 -10.01 9.79 -8.31
N LEU A 26 -8.68 9.81 -8.08
CA LEU A 26 -8.04 10.84 -7.26
C LEU A 26 -8.08 12.23 -7.92
N GLN A 27 -7.97 12.31 -9.24
CA GLN A 27 -8.11 13.57 -9.99
C GLN A 27 -9.55 14.09 -9.97
N THR A 28 -10.54 13.20 -10.07
CA THR A 28 -11.95 13.58 -9.97
C THR A 28 -12.30 14.11 -8.58
N GLY A 29 -11.64 13.58 -7.54
CA GLY A 29 -11.81 14.02 -6.15
C GLY A 29 -13.17 13.67 -5.53
N THR A 30 -14.05 12.98 -6.27
CA THR A 30 -15.38 12.59 -5.80
C THR A 30 -15.31 11.24 -5.08
N PRO A 31 -15.86 11.13 -3.85
CA PRO A 31 -15.93 9.85 -3.15
C PRO A 31 -16.65 8.79 -3.96
N LEU A 32 -16.08 7.59 -4.01
CA LEU A 32 -16.66 6.47 -4.74
C LEU A 32 -17.96 5.98 -4.06
N PRO A 33 -18.88 5.36 -4.81
CA PRO A 33 -20.15 4.86 -4.29
C PRO A 33 -19.95 3.84 -3.16
N ILE A 34 -20.80 3.94 -2.14
CA ILE A 34 -20.85 3.00 -1.02
C ILE A 34 -21.89 1.94 -1.35
N GLN A 35 -21.58 0.69 -1.03
CA GLN A 35 -22.49 -0.44 -1.14
C GLN A 35 -22.78 -1.02 0.24
N PRO A 36 -24.00 -1.57 0.47
CA PRO A 36 -24.29 -2.34 1.67
C PRO A 36 -23.42 -3.60 1.70
N LEU A 37 -22.95 -3.95 2.88
CA LEU A 37 -22.20 -5.17 3.18
C LEU A 37 -23.00 -5.97 4.20
N ASP A 38 -23.56 -7.09 3.77
CA ASP A 38 -24.40 -7.92 4.60
C ASP A 38 -23.64 -8.41 5.84
N ARG A 39 -24.31 -8.31 7.00
CA ARG A 39 -23.82 -8.76 8.29
C ARG A 39 -24.85 -9.71 8.91
N PRO A 40 -24.47 -10.96 9.25
CA PRO A 40 -25.39 -11.92 9.85
C PRO A 40 -26.07 -11.38 11.11
N GLY A 41 -27.40 -11.48 11.16
CA GLY A 41 -28.18 -11.14 12.35
C GLY A 41 -28.23 -9.65 12.72
N SER A 42 -27.79 -8.74 11.86
CA SER A 42 -27.73 -7.31 12.13
C SER A 42 -27.94 -6.46 10.87
N SER A 43 -28.10 -5.14 11.04
CA SER A 43 -28.18 -4.22 9.90
C SER A 43 -26.91 -4.25 9.06
N PRO A 44 -27.01 -4.09 7.73
CA PRO A 44 -25.86 -4.07 6.83
C PRO A 44 -24.84 -2.99 7.23
N LEU A 45 -23.58 -3.31 7.04
CA LEU A 45 -22.48 -2.38 7.16
C LEU A 45 -22.26 -1.65 5.81
N ARG A 46 -21.27 -0.79 5.76
CA ARG A 46 -20.94 0.03 4.60
C ARG A 46 -19.56 -0.37 4.05
N GLY A 47 -19.48 -0.59 2.74
CA GLY A 47 -18.21 -0.95 2.10
C GLY A 47 -18.08 -0.40 0.68
N ARG A 48 -16.86 -0.42 0.15
CA ARG A 48 -16.57 -0.15 -1.25
C ARG A 48 -15.81 -1.34 -1.83
N PRO A 49 -16.49 -2.28 -2.51
CA PRO A 49 -15.85 -3.44 -3.11
C PRO A 49 -14.99 -3.05 -4.32
N VAL A 50 -13.97 -3.84 -4.60
CA VAL A 50 -13.26 -3.78 -5.88
C VAL A 50 -14.12 -4.43 -6.95
N THR A 51 -14.39 -3.69 -8.01
CA THR A 51 -15.13 -4.24 -9.18
C THR A 51 -14.22 -5.20 -9.95
N ALA A 52 -14.78 -6.34 -10.38
CA ALA A 52 -14.05 -7.28 -11.22
C ALA A 52 -13.60 -6.60 -12.53
N PRO A 53 -12.39 -6.89 -13.03
CA PRO A 53 -11.92 -6.30 -14.27
C PRO A 53 -12.75 -6.80 -15.47
N ALA A 54 -12.99 -5.93 -16.47
CA ALA A 54 -13.76 -6.27 -17.67
C ALA A 54 -13.17 -7.46 -18.43
N THR A 55 -11.83 -7.58 -18.42
CA THR A 55 -11.11 -8.73 -18.99
C THR A 55 -10.34 -9.43 -17.88
N ARG A 56 -10.51 -10.74 -17.78
CA ARG A 56 -9.80 -11.54 -16.78
C ARG A 56 -8.28 -11.43 -16.99
N PRO A 57 -7.50 -10.95 -16.00
CA PRO A 57 -6.05 -10.85 -16.14
C PRO A 57 -5.39 -12.20 -16.42
N ALA A 58 -4.41 -12.21 -17.33
CA ALA A 58 -3.74 -13.44 -17.76
C ALA A 58 -3.05 -14.19 -16.61
N PHE A 59 -2.49 -13.48 -15.63
CA PHE A 59 -1.81 -14.07 -14.47
C PHE A 59 -2.75 -14.93 -13.61
N LEU A 60 -4.06 -14.70 -13.64
CA LEU A 60 -5.05 -15.54 -12.94
C LEU A 60 -5.20 -16.97 -13.54
N ALA A 61 -4.58 -17.22 -14.68
CA ALA A 61 -4.48 -18.58 -15.23
C ALA A 61 -3.39 -19.41 -14.54
N HIS A 62 -2.47 -18.78 -13.80
CA HIS A 62 -1.41 -19.47 -13.08
C HIS A 62 -1.99 -20.49 -12.08
N PRO A 63 -1.48 -21.73 -12.02
CA PRO A 63 -2.06 -22.82 -11.22
C PRO A 63 -2.28 -22.48 -9.74
N ARG A 64 -1.35 -21.77 -9.11
CA ARG A 64 -1.44 -21.35 -7.72
C ARG A 64 -2.51 -20.29 -7.50
N LEU A 65 -2.76 -19.40 -8.47
CA LEU A 65 -3.73 -18.32 -8.33
C LEU A 65 -5.16 -18.73 -8.65
N ARG A 66 -5.39 -19.87 -9.26
CA ARG A 66 -6.76 -20.34 -9.58
C ARG A 66 -7.66 -20.47 -8.35
N ARG A 67 -7.08 -20.78 -7.19
CA ARG A 67 -7.78 -21.03 -5.93
C ARG A 67 -7.41 -20.03 -4.85
N ALA A 68 -6.53 -19.08 -5.17
CA ALA A 68 -6.13 -18.05 -4.25
C ALA A 68 -7.31 -17.13 -3.93
N SER A 69 -7.26 -16.55 -2.75
CA SER A 69 -8.25 -15.61 -2.26
C SER A 69 -8.27 -14.30 -3.05
N PRO A 70 -9.37 -13.54 -3.06
CA PRO A 70 -9.43 -12.24 -3.72
C PRO A 70 -8.33 -11.26 -3.28
N ILE A 71 -7.99 -11.25 -1.99
CA ILE A 71 -6.89 -10.42 -1.45
C ILE A 71 -5.54 -10.76 -2.13
N THR A 72 -5.28 -12.04 -2.40
CA THR A 72 -4.09 -12.49 -3.14
C THR A 72 -4.13 -12.04 -4.60
N HIS A 73 -5.31 -12.04 -5.24
CA HIS A 73 -5.46 -11.54 -6.62
C HIS A 73 -5.16 -10.05 -6.72
N TYR A 74 -5.62 -9.24 -5.75
CA TYR A 74 -5.32 -7.81 -5.69
C TYR A 74 -3.83 -7.56 -5.49
N ALA A 75 -3.22 -8.29 -4.55
CA ALA A 75 -1.78 -8.24 -4.30
C ALA A 75 -0.97 -8.60 -5.55
N ALA A 76 -1.33 -9.67 -6.25
CA ALA A 76 -0.64 -10.13 -7.46
C ALA A 76 -0.73 -9.11 -8.59
N ALA A 77 -1.90 -8.50 -8.80
CA ALA A 77 -2.08 -7.47 -9.83
C ALA A 77 -1.22 -6.23 -9.55
N ALA A 78 -1.31 -5.69 -8.33
CA ALA A 78 -0.52 -4.53 -7.94
C ALA A 78 1.00 -4.84 -7.99
N ALA A 79 1.40 -6.04 -7.57
CA ALA A 79 2.78 -6.50 -7.62
C ALA A 79 3.34 -6.56 -9.04
N LEU A 80 2.62 -7.19 -9.97
CA LEU A 80 3.03 -7.30 -11.37
C LEU A 80 3.13 -5.93 -12.04
N GLU A 81 2.18 -5.02 -11.78
CA GLU A 81 2.25 -3.65 -12.30
C GLU A 81 3.47 -2.91 -11.76
N ALA A 82 3.74 -2.96 -10.44
CA ALA A 82 4.90 -2.31 -9.83
C ALA A 82 6.23 -2.90 -10.32
N MET A 83 6.28 -4.21 -10.58
CA MET A 83 7.48 -4.90 -11.05
C MET A 83 7.68 -4.83 -12.58
N ALA A 84 6.67 -4.43 -13.35
CA ALA A 84 6.72 -4.44 -14.82
C ALA A 84 7.97 -3.74 -15.41
N PRO A 85 8.40 -2.56 -14.92
CA PRO A 85 9.62 -1.91 -15.44
C PRO A 85 10.88 -2.73 -15.22
N LEU A 86 10.96 -3.47 -14.12
CA LEU A 86 12.10 -4.31 -13.76
C LEU A 86 12.09 -5.63 -14.53
N LEU A 87 10.93 -6.26 -14.69
CA LEU A 87 10.76 -7.50 -15.46
C LEU A 87 11.02 -7.29 -16.96
N ALA A 88 10.81 -6.09 -17.48
CA ALA A 88 11.17 -5.72 -18.85
C ALA A 88 12.68 -5.56 -19.06
N ARG A 89 13.48 -5.48 -17.99
CA ARG A 89 14.95 -5.31 -18.01
C ARG A 89 15.63 -6.40 -17.17
N PRO A 90 15.60 -7.68 -17.58
CA PRO A 90 16.04 -8.80 -16.75
C PRO A 90 17.53 -8.82 -16.44
N ALA A 91 18.36 -8.09 -17.21
CA ALA A 91 19.80 -8.02 -16.96
C ALA A 91 20.08 -7.09 -15.77
N GLY A 92 20.47 -7.67 -14.63
CA GLY A 92 20.93 -6.92 -13.44
C GLY A 92 20.19 -7.22 -12.15
N ILE A 93 18.97 -7.78 -12.19
CA ILE A 93 18.22 -8.14 -10.97
C ILE A 93 18.27 -9.65 -10.78
N ARG A 94 18.99 -10.10 -9.76
CA ARG A 94 19.17 -11.53 -9.43
C ARG A 94 18.49 -11.92 -8.12
N ARG A 95 18.35 -10.97 -7.20
CA ARG A 95 17.79 -11.20 -5.87
C ARG A 95 16.65 -10.24 -5.64
N ILE A 96 15.45 -10.78 -5.55
CA ILE A 96 14.24 -10.01 -5.29
C ILE A 96 13.81 -10.23 -3.84
N GLY A 97 13.45 -9.14 -3.15
CA GLY A 97 12.75 -9.19 -1.87
C GLY A 97 11.27 -8.93 -2.07
N ILE A 98 10.41 -9.58 -1.27
CA ILE A 98 8.98 -9.27 -1.17
C ILE A 98 8.64 -9.06 0.29
N VAL A 99 8.12 -7.88 0.62
CA VAL A 99 7.56 -7.54 1.92
C VAL A 99 6.05 -7.37 1.76
N ALA A 100 5.28 -8.34 2.24
CA ALA A 100 3.82 -8.25 2.28
C ALA A 100 3.38 -7.62 3.60
N CYS A 101 2.56 -6.58 3.53
CA CYS A 101 2.02 -5.85 4.67
C CYS A 101 0.51 -6.07 4.73
N LEU A 102 0.00 -6.56 5.85
CA LEU A 102 -1.37 -7.00 6.03
C LEU A 102 -1.95 -6.43 7.34
N ASP A 103 -3.26 -6.26 7.37
CA ASP A 103 -4.02 -5.99 8.60
C ASP A 103 -4.52 -7.28 9.26
N ALA A 104 -5.20 -8.15 8.54
CA ALA A 104 -5.82 -9.36 9.07
C ALA A 104 -5.68 -10.61 8.17
N GLY A 105 -4.97 -10.51 7.04
CA GLY A 105 -4.84 -11.60 6.07
C GLY A 105 -6.15 -11.93 5.37
N CYS A 106 -6.34 -13.19 4.97
CA CYS A 106 -7.55 -13.64 4.30
C CYS A 106 -8.61 -14.09 5.31
N VAL A 107 -9.42 -13.16 5.80
CA VAL A 107 -10.48 -13.44 6.78
C VAL A 107 -11.59 -14.29 6.16
N GLN A 108 -11.96 -14.06 4.90
CA GLN A 108 -13.01 -14.81 4.21
C GLN A 108 -12.71 -16.32 4.18
N TYR A 109 -11.50 -16.71 3.81
CA TYR A 109 -11.13 -18.12 3.75
C TYR A 109 -10.89 -18.71 5.13
N SER A 110 -10.35 -17.91 6.05
CA SER A 110 -10.21 -18.31 7.46
C SER A 110 -11.56 -18.62 8.10
N CYS A 111 -12.56 -17.75 7.90
CA CYS A 111 -13.94 -17.99 8.39
C CYS A 111 -14.52 -19.27 7.78
N ARG A 112 -14.42 -19.43 6.46
CA ARG A 112 -14.92 -20.62 5.77
C ARG A 112 -14.25 -21.90 6.27
N PHE A 113 -12.93 -21.90 6.39
CA PHE A 113 -12.20 -23.05 6.92
C PHE A 113 -12.61 -23.38 8.36
N PHE A 114 -12.76 -22.35 9.20
CA PHE A 114 -13.21 -22.51 10.58
C PHE A 114 -14.63 -23.07 10.67
N GLU A 115 -15.57 -22.61 9.83
CA GLU A 115 -16.94 -23.13 9.75
C GLU A 115 -16.97 -24.59 9.31
N GLU A 116 -16.14 -24.99 8.34
CA GLU A 116 -15.99 -26.39 7.90
C GLU A 116 -15.45 -27.25 9.06
N THR A 117 -14.44 -26.76 9.78
CA THR A 117 -13.83 -27.46 10.93
C THR A 117 -14.82 -27.62 12.09
N LEU A 118 -15.69 -26.63 12.34
CA LEU A 118 -16.72 -26.73 13.39
C LEU A 118 -17.80 -27.77 13.06
N LYS A 119 -18.08 -27.99 11.76
CA LYS A 119 -19.04 -29.01 11.32
C LYS A 119 -18.45 -30.42 11.46
N ASP A 120 -17.29 -30.62 10.91
CA ASP A 120 -16.55 -31.89 10.97
C ASP A 120 -15.07 -31.64 10.63
N PRO A 121 -14.16 -31.71 11.62
CA PRO A 121 -12.72 -31.49 11.38
C PRO A 121 -12.13 -32.46 10.35
N ALA A 122 -12.68 -33.70 10.21
CA ALA A 122 -12.17 -34.70 9.28
C ALA A 122 -12.48 -34.38 7.82
N THR A 123 -13.51 -33.59 7.57
CA THR A 123 -13.95 -33.20 6.22
C THR A 123 -13.60 -31.77 5.81
N ALA A 124 -13.00 -30.98 6.75
CA ALA A 124 -12.54 -29.62 6.44
C ALA A 124 -11.55 -29.62 5.25
N SER A 125 -11.76 -28.69 4.33
CA SER A 125 -11.01 -28.66 3.08
C SER A 125 -9.53 -28.38 3.26
N PRO A 126 -8.62 -29.32 2.96
CA PRO A 126 -7.18 -29.06 3.04
C PRO A 126 -6.71 -28.02 2.01
N LEU A 127 -7.54 -27.67 1.03
CA LEU A 127 -7.23 -26.67 0.01
C LEU A 127 -7.47 -25.24 0.47
N LEU A 128 -8.27 -25.03 1.52
CA LEU A 128 -8.49 -23.71 2.12
C LEU A 128 -7.41 -23.35 3.13
N PHE A 129 -6.89 -24.33 3.87
CA PHE A 129 -5.91 -24.09 4.91
C PHE A 129 -4.68 -23.26 4.47
N PRO A 130 -4.02 -23.55 3.32
CA PRO A 130 -2.87 -22.74 2.88
C PRO A 130 -3.18 -21.27 2.65
N GLU A 131 -4.43 -20.90 2.37
CA GLU A 131 -4.85 -19.51 2.16
C GLU A 131 -5.19 -18.77 3.48
N THR A 132 -5.28 -19.49 4.61
CA THR A 132 -5.56 -18.90 5.92
C THR A 132 -4.32 -18.33 6.60
N VAL A 133 -3.11 -18.72 6.16
CA VAL A 133 -1.86 -18.27 6.76
C VAL A 133 -1.43 -16.91 6.19
N PHE A 134 -0.90 -16.03 7.03
CA PHE A 134 -0.50 -14.68 6.60
C PHE A 134 0.56 -14.67 5.50
N SER A 135 1.43 -15.66 5.44
CA SER A 135 2.47 -15.77 4.41
C SER A 135 1.95 -16.23 3.04
N ALA A 136 0.70 -16.69 2.93
CA ALA A 136 0.10 -17.17 1.69
C ALA A 136 0.20 -16.14 0.56
N ILE A 137 -0.08 -14.87 0.86
CA ILE A 137 -0.07 -13.78 -0.12
C ILE A 137 1.33 -13.61 -0.72
N ALA A 138 2.36 -13.45 0.12
CA ALA A 138 3.74 -13.33 -0.34
C ALA A 138 4.18 -14.55 -1.14
N SER A 139 3.83 -15.76 -0.68
CA SER A 139 4.15 -17.02 -1.36
C SER A 139 3.47 -17.14 -2.73
N ASN A 140 2.19 -16.77 -2.84
CA ASN A 140 1.46 -16.80 -4.10
C ASN A 140 1.99 -15.76 -5.09
N VAL A 141 2.28 -14.53 -4.64
CA VAL A 141 2.91 -13.50 -5.48
C VAL A 141 4.29 -13.94 -5.95
N SER A 142 5.09 -14.55 -5.08
CA SER A 142 6.42 -15.03 -5.44
C SER A 142 6.42 -16.07 -6.58
N SER A 143 5.33 -16.83 -6.69
CA SER A 143 5.19 -17.83 -7.75
C SER A 143 5.04 -17.22 -9.15
N LEU A 144 4.77 -15.92 -9.25
CA LEU A 144 4.69 -15.18 -10.51
C LEU A 144 6.05 -14.60 -10.94
N LEU A 145 7.04 -14.63 -10.04
CA LEU A 145 8.39 -14.17 -10.31
C LEU A 145 9.26 -15.41 -10.63
N GLU A 146 10.05 -15.33 -11.67
CA GLU A 146 10.88 -16.46 -12.14
C GLU A 146 12.02 -16.85 -11.19
N GLN A 147 12.34 -15.98 -10.21
CA GLN A 147 13.42 -16.18 -9.25
C GLN A 147 12.88 -16.38 -7.84
N PRO A 148 13.50 -17.22 -7.00
CA PRO A 148 13.08 -17.42 -5.62
C PRO A 148 13.37 -16.15 -4.81
N PRO A 149 12.35 -15.42 -4.35
CA PRO A 149 12.53 -14.19 -3.60
C PRO A 149 12.77 -14.46 -2.11
N SER A 150 13.40 -13.48 -1.45
CA SER A 150 13.35 -13.39 0.01
C SER A 150 11.98 -12.86 0.43
N LEU A 151 11.26 -13.59 1.28
CA LEU A 151 9.88 -13.25 1.67
C LEU A 151 9.83 -12.79 3.12
N HIS A 152 9.06 -11.73 3.38
CA HIS A 152 8.69 -11.30 4.72
C HIS A 152 7.23 -10.85 4.76
N THR A 153 6.56 -11.06 5.91
CA THR A 153 5.19 -10.61 6.13
C THR A 153 5.13 -9.79 7.40
N LEU A 154 4.63 -8.56 7.29
CA LEU A 154 4.35 -7.67 8.41
C LEU A 154 2.85 -7.60 8.64
N ILE A 155 2.43 -7.60 9.90
CA ILE A 155 1.02 -7.53 10.29
C ILE A 155 0.84 -6.35 11.23
N GLY A 156 -0.13 -5.49 10.94
CA GLY A 156 -0.43 -4.33 11.75
C GLY A 156 -1.44 -3.39 11.11
N ASP A 157 -1.50 -2.15 11.57
CA ASP A 157 -2.43 -1.13 11.07
C ASP A 157 -1.94 -0.49 9.75
N SER A 158 -2.66 0.54 9.29
CA SER A 158 -2.35 1.24 8.03
C SER A 158 -0.90 1.73 7.92
N ALA A 159 -0.23 2.04 9.04
CA ALA A 159 1.15 2.50 9.06
C ALA A 159 2.18 1.40 8.72
N THR A 160 1.79 0.13 8.79
CA THR A 160 2.64 -1.04 8.53
C THR A 160 3.23 -1.06 7.12
N PHE A 161 2.55 -0.46 6.13
CA PHE A 161 3.11 -0.33 4.78
C PHE A 161 4.41 0.47 4.76
N LEU A 162 4.49 1.57 5.52
CA LEU A 162 5.72 2.38 5.61
C LEU A 162 6.81 1.67 6.39
N GLN A 163 6.48 0.82 7.38
CA GLN A 163 7.46 -0.07 8.01
C GLN A 163 8.00 -1.09 7.00
N GLY A 164 7.14 -1.59 6.11
CA GLY A 164 7.55 -2.46 5.00
C GLY A 164 8.52 -1.76 4.04
N LEU A 165 8.28 -0.48 3.71
CA LEU A 165 9.23 0.32 2.92
C LEU A 165 10.56 0.52 3.65
N ALA A 166 10.56 0.73 4.98
CA ALA A 166 11.79 0.85 5.76
C ALA A 166 12.59 -0.45 5.74
N LEU A 167 11.94 -1.60 5.97
CA LEU A 167 12.58 -2.91 5.89
C LEU A 167 13.15 -3.20 4.49
N ALA A 168 12.41 -2.85 3.44
CA ALA A 168 12.87 -3.00 2.06
C ALA A 168 14.09 -2.12 1.77
N ALA A 169 14.11 -0.89 2.28
CA ALA A 169 15.25 0.02 2.16
C ALA A 169 16.48 -0.55 2.87
N ASP A 170 16.33 -1.09 4.08
CA ASP A 170 17.42 -1.74 4.83
C ASP A 170 17.99 -2.93 4.03
N TRP A 171 17.14 -3.79 3.46
CA TRP A 171 17.61 -4.93 2.66
C TRP A 171 18.39 -4.52 1.42
N LEU A 172 17.99 -3.40 0.78
CA LEU A 172 18.68 -2.85 -0.38
C LEU A 172 20.03 -2.23 0.03
N VAL A 173 20.07 -1.45 1.11
CA VAL A 173 21.31 -0.83 1.63
C VAL A 173 22.30 -1.89 2.06
N ASP A 174 21.85 -2.95 2.71
CA ASP A 174 22.66 -4.10 3.14
C ASP A 174 23.04 -5.02 1.96
N SER A 175 22.63 -4.69 0.74
CA SER A 175 22.86 -5.52 -0.45
C SER A 175 22.37 -6.97 -0.31
N ARG A 176 21.31 -7.18 0.46
CA ARG A 176 20.65 -8.49 0.59
C ARG A 176 19.86 -8.84 -0.65
N VAL A 177 19.27 -7.82 -1.26
CA VAL A 177 18.48 -7.91 -2.50
C VAL A 177 18.89 -6.81 -3.47
N ASP A 178 18.63 -7.02 -4.76
CA ASP A 178 18.90 -6.04 -5.82
C ASP A 178 17.65 -5.18 -6.09
N ALA A 179 16.47 -5.74 -5.86
CA ALA A 179 15.18 -5.06 -5.88
C ALA A 179 14.29 -5.58 -4.75
N CYS A 180 13.43 -4.72 -4.21
CA CYS A 180 12.47 -5.12 -3.18
C CYS A 180 11.08 -4.60 -3.51
N LEU A 181 10.09 -5.50 -3.52
CA LEU A 181 8.68 -5.22 -3.73
C LEU A 181 7.98 -5.15 -2.37
N VAL A 182 7.34 -4.03 -2.08
CA VAL A 182 6.49 -3.85 -0.90
C VAL A 182 5.03 -3.83 -1.34
N ILE A 183 4.19 -4.66 -0.72
CA ILE A 183 2.77 -4.81 -1.05
C ILE A 183 1.96 -4.59 0.22
N GLY A 184 1.02 -3.64 0.18
CA GLY A 184 -0.02 -3.50 1.19
C GLY A 184 -1.34 -3.99 0.60
N THR A 185 -2.01 -4.94 1.23
CA THR A 185 -3.27 -5.49 0.71
C THR A 185 -4.25 -5.79 1.82
N GLY A 186 -5.55 -5.64 1.51
CA GLY A 186 -6.65 -5.90 2.41
C GLY A 186 -7.90 -6.38 1.67
N GLU A 187 -8.80 -7.03 2.39
CA GLU A 187 -10.07 -7.51 1.82
C GLU A 187 -11.27 -6.78 2.43
N LEU A 188 -12.38 -6.79 1.71
CA LEU A 188 -13.68 -6.37 2.20
C LEU A 188 -14.42 -7.59 2.74
N ASN A 189 -14.48 -7.69 4.07
CA ASN A 189 -15.20 -8.74 4.77
C ASN A 189 -16.06 -8.12 5.89
N TRP A 190 -17.24 -8.70 6.16
CA TRP A 190 -18.14 -8.14 7.15
C TRP A 190 -17.57 -8.17 8.58
N LEU A 191 -16.76 -9.17 8.97
CA LEU A 191 -16.11 -9.22 10.28
C LEU A 191 -15.12 -8.08 10.47
N LEU A 192 -14.29 -7.79 9.45
CA LEU A 192 -13.36 -6.66 9.47
C LEU A 192 -14.11 -5.33 9.50
N ALA A 193 -15.18 -5.23 8.70
CA ALA A 193 -16.00 -4.02 8.67
C ALA A 193 -16.72 -3.80 10.01
N ASP A 194 -17.18 -4.86 10.68
CA ASP A 194 -17.79 -4.79 12.00
C ASP A 194 -16.78 -4.38 13.08
N ALA A 195 -15.61 -4.99 13.08
CA ALA A 195 -14.53 -4.61 13.98
C ALA A 195 -14.12 -3.13 13.80
N LEU A 196 -13.98 -2.68 12.54
CA LEU A 196 -13.67 -1.30 12.23
C LEU A 196 -14.80 -0.35 12.65
N TRP A 197 -16.07 -0.73 12.44
CA TRP A 197 -17.24 0.04 12.83
C TRP A 197 -17.28 0.29 14.35
N HIS A 198 -16.85 -0.68 15.17
CA HIS A 198 -16.76 -0.49 16.64
C HIS A 198 -15.66 0.51 17.03
N LEU A 199 -14.62 0.67 16.22
CA LEU A 199 -13.58 1.68 16.43
C LEU A 199 -13.96 3.03 15.85
N ASP A 200 -14.64 3.03 14.70
CA ASP A 200 -15.01 4.22 13.93
C ASP A 200 -16.30 3.99 13.14
N HIS A 201 -17.41 4.47 13.68
CA HIS A 201 -18.75 4.31 13.08
C HIS A 201 -18.90 5.01 11.70
N SER A 202 -18.00 5.89 11.34
CA SER A 202 -18.00 6.57 10.03
C SER A 202 -17.15 5.86 8.98
N ALA A 203 -16.30 4.92 9.38
CA ALA A 203 -15.41 4.23 8.46
C ALA A 203 -16.20 3.40 7.43
N VAL A 204 -15.73 3.46 6.19
CA VAL A 204 -16.23 2.65 5.08
C VAL A 204 -15.09 1.77 4.62
N LEU A 205 -15.13 0.48 5.05
CA LEU A 205 -14.08 -0.47 4.69
C LEU A 205 -14.05 -0.69 3.18
N THR A 206 -12.85 -0.85 2.65
CA THR A 206 -12.64 -1.16 1.23
C THR A 206 -11.58 -2.24 1.05
N ALA A 207 -11.65 -2.96 -0.08
CA ALA A 207 -10.65 -3.93 -0.48
C ALA A 207 -9.63 -3.33 -1.47
N GLY A 208 -8.51 -4.01 -1.63
CA GLY A 208 -7.55 -3.72 -2.69
C GLY A 208 -6.10 -3.98 -2.29
N ALA A 209 -5.19 -3.45 -3.11
CA ALA A 209 -3.75 -3.50 -2.86
C ALA A 209 -3.05 -2.26 -3.42
N GLY A 210 -1.97 -1.86 -2.76
CA GLY A 210 -1.00 -0.91 -3.29
C GLY A 210 0.39 -1.53 -3.23
N ALA A 211 1.22 -1.31 -4.24
CA ALA A 211 2.56 -1.88 -4.32
C ALA A 211 3.59 -0.85 -4.79
N ILE A 212 4.81 -0.97 -4.27
CA ILE A 212 5.98 -0.18 -4.68
C ILE A 212 7.17 -1.11 -4.85
N ALA A 213 7.85 -1.01 -5.98
CA ALA A 213 9.14 -1.64 -6.23
C ALA A 213 10.27 -0.64 -5.97
N LEU A 214 11.24 -1.03 -5.13
CA LEU A 214 12.40 -0.22 -4.75
C LEU A 214 13.69 -0.84 -5.28
N VAL A 215 14.66 0.02 -5.62
CA VAL A 215 16.01 -0.33 -6.09
C VAL A 215 17.04 0.67 -5.56
N CYS A 216 18.33 0.29 -5.53
CA CYS A 216 19.45 1.24 -5.35
C CYS A 216 20.01 1.74 -6.68
N ASP A 217 19.80 1.02 -7.78
CA ASP A 217 20.29 1.40 -9.10
C ASP A 217 19.44 2.53 -9.69
N GLU A 218 20.07 3.70 -9.83
CA GLU A 218 19.42 4.89 -10.39
C GLU A 218 18.93 4.69 -11.83
N SER A 219 19.62 3.86 -12.62
CA SER A 219 19.23 3.56 -14.01
C SER A 219 17.90 2.82 -14.13
N LEU A 220 17.44 2.20 -13.03
CA LEU A 220 16.16 1.49 -12.92
C LEU A 220 15.07 2.36 -12.28
N SER A 221 15.38 3.61 -11.91
CA SER A 221 14.44 4.54 -11.28
C SER A 221 13.33 4.98 -12.25
N SER A 222 12.14 5.15 -11.71
CA SER A 222 11.02 5.82 -12.41
C SER A 222 11.12 7.36 -12.39
N GLY A 223 12.15 7.93 -11.75
CA GLY A 223 12.32 9.37 -11.55
C GLY A 223 11.98 9.86 -10.15
N THR A 224 11.68 8.95 -9.22
CA THR A 224 11.39 9.28 -7.83
C THR A 224 12.35 8.57 -6.88
N GLU A 225 12.85 9.31 -5.88
CA GLU A 225 13.70 8.82 -4.80
C GLU A 225 12.92 8.80 -3.47
N LEU A 226 13.06 7.74 -2.70
CA LEU A 226 12.62 7.65 -1.31
C LEU A 226 13.70 8.30 -0.43
N LYS A 227 13.44 9.52 0.04
CA LYS A 227 14.41 10.34 0.78
C LYS A 227 14.51 10.01 2.24
N ALA A 228 13.37 9.71 2.86
CA ALA A 228 13.30 9.44 4.30
C ALA A 228 12.05 8.63 4.65
N ILE A 229 12.17 7.83 5.69
CA ILE A 229 11.05 7.25 6.45
C ILE A 229 11.30 7.61 7.90
N THR A 230 10.26 8.11 8.59
CA THR A 230 10.39 8.46 10.01
C THR A 230 10.43 7.21 10.89
N SER A 231 10.85 7.37 12.13
CA SER A 231 10.59 6.33 13.14
C SER A 231 9.09 6.11 13.30
N SER A 232 8.72 4.89 13.64
CA SER A 232 7.35 4.56 14.04
C SER A 232 7.11 5.04 15.47
N HIS A 233 6.10 5.89 15.66
CA HIS A 233 5.70 6.42 16.97
C HIS A 233 4.40 5.77 17.42
N THR A 234 4.49 4.86 18.39
CA THR A 234 3.34 4.14 18.93
C THR A 234 2.49 5.02 19.85
N TYR A 235 1.19 4.72 19.92
CA TYR A 235 0.24 5.39 20.82
C TYR A 235 -0.83 4.41 21.31
N THR A 236 -1.38 4.68 22.49
CA THR A 236 -2.43 3.88 23.15
C THR A 236 -3.64 4.71 23.57
N SER A 237 -3.62 6.01 23.33
CA SER A 237 -4.67 6.96 23.68
C SER A 237 -4.76 8.08 22.65
N ARG A 238 -5.84 8.86 22.71
CA ARG A 238 -6.00 10.05 21.87
C ARG A 238 -4.88 11.06 22.09
N VAL A 239 -4.50 11.30 23.36
CA VAL A 239 -3.43 12.26 23.70
C VAL A 239 -2.10 11.79 23.13
N SER A 240 -1.74 10.52 23.36
CA SER A 240 -0.49 9.97 22.83
C SER A 240 -0.49 9.89 21.29
N ARG A 241 -1.68 9.79 20.64
CA ARG A 241 -1.80 9.87 19.18
C ARG A 241 -1.40 11.25 18.64
N HIS A 242 -1.83 12.34 19.28
CA HIS A 242 -1.37 13.70 18.93
C HIS A 242 0.15 13.84 19.06
N THR A 243 0.70 13.34 20.17
CA THR A 243 2.16 13.34 20.39
C THR A 243 2.89 12.52 19.33
N ALA A 244 2.37 11.35 18.97
CA ALA A 244 2.96 10.49 17.95
C ALA A 244 2.95 11.15 16.56
N ALA A 245 1.80 11.74 16.16
CA ALA A 245 1.68 12.48 14.90
C ALA A 245 2.62 13.69 14.84
N SER A 246 2.75 14.44 15.94
CA SER A 246 3.68 15.57 16.02
C SER A 246 5.14 15.15 15.93
N ARG A 247 5.53 14.05 16.59
CA ARG A 247 6.89 13.49 16.49
C ARG A 247 7.21 13.00 15.08
N MET A 248 6.28 12.34 14.44
CA MET A 248 6.41 11.92 13.04
C MET A 248 6.62 13.16 12.15
N ARG A 249 5.81 14.19 12.29
CA ARG A 249 5.92 15.45 11.52
C ARG A 249 7.29 16.11 11.69
N GLN A 250 7.83 16.14 12.92
CA GLN A 250 9.13 16.76 13.23
C GLN A 250 10.32 16.08 12.53
N GLN A 251 10.19 14.82 12.16
CA GLN A 251 11.23 14.06 11.45
C GLN A 251 11.15 14.25 9.93
N LEU A 252 10.07 14.83 9.41
CA LEU A 252 9.93 15.14 8.00
C LEU A 252 10.43 16.58 7.74
N PRO A 253 11.01 16.85 6.56
CA PRO A 253 11.50 18.18 6.23
C PRO A 253 10.37 19.21 6.20
N ALA A 254 10.73 20.47 6.39
CA ALA A 254 9.83 21.58 6.18
C ALA A 254 9.31 21.58 4.73
N PRO A 255 8.06 22.07 4.48
CA PRO A 255 7.51 22.11 3.14
C PRO A 255 8.35 23.01 2.24
N GLY A 256 8.68 22.49 1.04
CA GLY A 256 9.28 23.25 -0.04
C GLY A 256 8.24 23.76 -1.04
N PRO A 257 8.60 24.73 -1.89
CA PRO A 257 7.74 25.12 -2.99
C PRO A 257 7.42 23.95 -3.90
N GLY A 258 6.13 23.75 -4.22
CA GLY A 258 5.70 22.66 -5.07
C GLY A 258 5.58 21.28 -4.40
N ASP A 259 5.72 21.22 -3.07
CA ASP A 259 5.55 19.98 -2.32
C ASP A 259 4.07 19.61 -2.15
N LEU A 260 3.81 18.31 -2.10
CA LEU A 260 2.51 17.69 -1.82
C LEU A 260 2.50 17.09 -0.41
N LEU A 261 1.40 17.23 0.31
CA LEU A 261 1.07 16.40 1.45
C LEU A 261 0.03 15.35 1.06
N CYS A 262 0.42 14.07 1.09
CA CYS A 262 -0.48 12.96 0.92
C CYS A 262 -0.81 12.40 2.31
N ASP A 263 -2.00 12.75 2.84
CA ASP A 263 -2.40 12.46 4.21
C ASP A 263 -3.34 11.25 4.32
N SER A 264 -3.51 10.75 5.55
CA SER A 264 -4.38 9.60 5.86
C SER A 264 -5.78 10.02 6.32
N LEU A 265 -6.22 11.25 6.02
CA LEU A 265 -7.51 11.73 6.46
C LEU A 265 -8.66 10.95 5.80
N GLY A 266 -9.55 10.46 6.64
CA GLY A 266 -10.81 9.82 6.25
C GLY A 266 -12.03 10.71 6.55
N ASP A 267 -13.20 10.07 6.67
CA ASP A 267 -14.47 10.78 6.94
C ASP A 267 -14.63 11.15 8.43
N ASN A 268 -13.85 10.56 9.34
CA ASN A 268 -13.98 10.79 10.78
C ASN A 268 -13.14 11.95 11.28
N SER A 269 -13.79 13.03 11.67
CA SER A 269 -13.14 14.23 12.23
C SER A 269 -12.35 13.95 13.51
N ARG A 270 -12.76 12.97 14.32
CA ARG A 270 -12.09 12.65 15.59
C ARG A 270 -10.76 11.94 15.37
N THR A 271 -10.71 11.00 14.41
CA THR A 271 -9.47 10.28 14.07
C THR A 271 -8.52 11.16 13.28
N ASN A 272 -9.04 12.06 12.46
CA ASN A 272 -8.28 13.01 11.66
C ASN A 272 -7.57 14.09 12.50
N ARG A 273 -8.08 14.41 13.69
CA ARG A 273 -7.65 15.57 14.47
C ARG A 273 -6.14 15.61 14.76
N ALA A 274 -5.58 14.47 15.17
CA ALA A 274 -4.16 14.39 15.49
C ALA A 274 -3.26 14.69 14.29
N GLU A 275 -3.63 14.22 13.12
CA GLU A 275 -2.90 14.47 11.88
C GLU A 275 -3.11 15.90 11.39
N LEU A 276 -4.32 16.44 11.45
CA LEU A 276 -4.61 17.82 11.10
C LEU A 276 -3.83 18.80 11.97
N ASP A 277 -3.76 18.55 13.28
CA ASP A 277 -3.00 19.40 14.22
C ASP A 277 -1.49 19.32 13.96
N ALA A 278 -0.97 18.13 13.64
CA ALA A 278 0.45 17.93 13.30
C ALA A 278 0.87 18.64 12.00
N TRP A 279 -0.06 18.82 11.07
CA TRP A 279 0.14 19.49 9.79
C TRP A 279 -0.61 20.84 9.70
N SER A 280 -0.86 21.50 10.81
CA SER A 280 -1.58 22.79 10.85
C SER A 280 -0.84 23.93 10.15
N ASP A 281 0.48 23.83 10.04
CA ASP A 281 1.36 24.77 9.33
C ASP A 281 1.44 24.52 7.81
N TRP A 282 0.83 23.43 7.32
CA TRP A 282 0.90 23.08 5.90
C TRP A 282 -0.06 23.92 5.07
N THR A 283 0.47 24.74 4.17
CA THR A 283 -0.28 25.61 3.26
C THR A 283 -0.28 25.15 1.80
N GLY A 284 0.49 24.10 1.49
CA GLY A 284 0.61 23.54 0.15
C GLY A 284 -0.57 22.62 -0.24
N PRO A 285 -0.50 22.04 -1.45
CA PRO A 285 -1.48 21.05 -1.92
C PRO A 285 -1.58 19.87 -0.98
N ARG A 286 -2.82 19.33 -0.83
CA ARG A 286 -3.12 18.12 -0.08
C ARG A 286 -3.85 17.11 -0.94
N LEU A 287 -3.54 15.83 -0.75
CA LEU A 287 -4.26 14.70 -1.32
C LEU A 287 -4.63 13.74 -0.21
N SER A 288 -5.91 13.41 -0.09
CA SER A 288 -6.47 12.48 0.91
C SER A 288 -7.15 11.29 0.23
N PRO A 289 -6.42 10.27 -0.23
CA PRO A 289 -6.99 9.14 -0.96
C PRO A 289 -8.10 8.40 -0.21
N ARG A 290 -8.01 8.29 1.13
CA ARG A 290 -9.03 7.63 1.96
C ARG A 290 -10.41 8.28 1.88
N ARG A 291 -10.51 9.59 1.70
CA ARG A 291 -11.81 10.27 1.51
C ARG A 291 -12.50 9.84 0.22
N ILE A 292 -11.73 9.51 -0.80
CA ILE A 292 -12.23 9.13 -2.12
C ILE A 292 -12.50 7.63 -2.18
N LEU A 293 -11.52 6.84 -1.77
CA LEU A 293 -11.51 5.37 -1.94
C LEU A 293 -12.15 4.64 -0.76
N GLY A 294 -12.10 5.19 0.45
CA GLY A 294 -12.49 4.53 1.70
C GLY A 294 -11.31 4.05 2.52
N GLU A 295 -11.61 3.32 3.60
CA GLU A 295 -10.63 2.78 4.53
C GLU A 295 -10.09 1.44 4.04
N GLY A 296 -8.94 1.44 3.41
CA GLY A 296 -8.24 0.24 2.94
C GLY A 296 -7.16 -0.25 3.89
N LEU A 297 -7.07 0.33 5.11
CA LEU A 297 -6.04 0.02 6.09
C LEU A 297 -4.64 0.05 5.45
N VAL A 298 -3.94 -1.08 5.44
CA VAL A 298 -2.58 -1.17 4.87
C VAL A 298 -2.56 -0.89 3.37
N ALA A 299 -3.58 -1.32 2.61
CA ALA A 299 -3.72 -1.02 1.20
C ALA A 299 -3.87 0.49 0.93
N ALA A 300 -4.59 1.21 1.82
CA ALA A 300 -4.77 2.66 1.69
C ALA A 300 -3.44 3.42 1.75
N THR A 301 -2.52 3.02 2.62
CA THR A 301 -1.16 3.60 2.66
C THR A 301 -0.36 3.25 1.40
N GLY A 302 -0.52 2.05 0.86
CA GLY A 302 0.03 1.68 -0.44
C GLY A 302 -0.46 2.61 -1.55
N TRP A 303 -1.77 2.92 -1.61
CA TRP A 303 -2.33 3.88 -2.57
C TRP A 303 -1.83 5.31 -2.36
N GLN A 304 -1.68 5.76 -1.09
CA GLN A 304 -1.10 7.06 -0.78
C GLN A 304 0.32 7.20 -1.36
N CYS A 305 1.17 6.19 -1.11
CA CYS A 305 2.53 6.19 -1.62
C CYS A 305 2.57 6.09 -3.15
N ALA A 306 1.77 5.21 -3.76
CA ALA A 306 1.69 5.06 -5.20
C ALA A 306 1.21 6.35 -5.89
N ALA A 307 0.18 7.01 -5.33
CA ALA A 307 -0.32 8.29 -5.82
C ALA A 307 0.72 9.42 -5.69
N ALA A 308 1.43 9.50 -4.57
CA ALA A 308 2.50 10.47 -4.37
C ALA A 308 3.60 10.30 -5.43
N VAL A 309 4.05 9.06 -5.66
CA VAL A 309 5.06 8.74 -6.68
C VAL A 309 4.56 9.06 -8.09
N ASP A 310 3.32 8.71 -8.43
CA ASP A 310 2.73 9.02 -9.74
C ASP A 310 2.73 10.54 -10.04
N LEU A 311 2.36 11.35 -9.06
CA LEU A 311 2.35 12.82 -9.19
C LEU A 311 3.76 13.40 -9.35
N LEU A 312 4.76 12.83 -8.65
CA LEU A 312 6.17 13.22 -8.82
C LEU A 312 6.70 12.84 -10.20
N ASN A 313 6.44 11.61 -10.67
CA ASN A 313 6.88 11.14 -11.98
C ASN A 313 6.25 11.94 -13.13
N ARG A 314 5.04 12.46 -12.94
CA ARG A 314 4.37 13.35 -13.91
C ARG A 314 4.85 14.79 -13.84
N GLY A 315 5.72 15.13 -12.90
CA GLY A 315 6.29 16.46 -12.77
C GLY A 315 5.35 17.52 -12.21
N THR A 316 4.22 17.12 -11.62
CA THR A 316 3.25 18.06 -11.01
C THR A 316 3.74 18.59 -9.66
N HIS A 317 4.64 17.85 -9.00
CA HIS A 317 5.25 18.21 -7.73
C HIS A 317 6.74 17.89 -7.73
N THR A 318 7.51 18.56 -6.86
CA THR A 318 8.95 18.33 -6.66
C THR A 318 9.24 17.37 -5.53
N GLY A 319 8.36 17.31 -4.54
CA GLY A 319 8.43 16.41 -3.42
C GLY A 319 7.06 16.09 -2.84
N ALA A 320 6.97 14.98 -2.11
CA ALA A 320 5.75 14.57 -1.44
C ALA A 320 6.03 14.02 -0.05
N ASN A 321 5.35 14.53 0.96
CA ASN A 321 5.29 13.92 2.28
C ASN A 321 4.07 13.00 2.34
N VAL A 322 4.28 11.74 2.67
CA VAL A 322 3.22 10.80 3.01
C VAL A 322 3.11 10.76 4.52
N SER A 323 1.93 11.03 5.05
CA SER A 323 1.63 11.07 6.48
C SER A 323 0.60 10.02 6.82
N VAL A 324 0.88 9.19 7.80
CA VAL A 324 -0.04 8.16 8.27
C VAL A 324 -0.13 8.21 9.80
N ALA A 325 -1.25 8.70 10.30
CA ALA A 325 -1.67 8.47 11.67
C ALA A 325 -2.60 7.25 11.67
N GLY A 326 -2.03 6.07 11.91
CA GLY A 326 -2.72 4.80 11.80
C GLY A 326 -4.02 4.69 12.59
N THR A 327 -4.77 3.63 12.39
CA THR A 327 -6.11 3.51 12.97
C THR A 327 -6.05 3.41 14.50
N ASN A 328 -5.09 2.65 15.05
CA ASN A 328 -5.06 2.38 16.49
C ASN A 328 -3.67 2.14 17.11
N GLN A 329 -2.58 2.16 16.35
CA GLN A 329 -1.27 1.73 16.89
C GLN A 329 -0.15 2.75 16.76
N GLN A 330 0.04 3.40 15.58
CA GLN A 330 1.25 4.15 15.32
C GLN A 330 1.07 5.28 14.31
N ALA A 331 1.94 6.29 14.41
CA ALA A 331 2.13 7.31 13.39
C ALA A 331 3.52 7.16 12.77
N ILE A 332 3.59 7.23 11.44
CA ILE A 332 4.81 7.12 10.64
C ILE A 332 4.63 7.94 9.36
N GLY A 333 5.71 8.47 8.81
CA GLY A 333 5.68 9.23 7.57
C GLY A 333 6.84 8.87 6.65
N ALA A 334 6.70 9.24 5.38
CA ALA A 334 7.75 9.09 4.38
C ALA A 334 7.89 10.35 3.53
N ARG A 335 9.09 10.59 3.02
CA ARG A 335 9.39 11.64 2.06
C ARG A 335 9.83 11.02 0.75
N PHE A 336 9.11 11.32 -0.31
CA PHE A 336 9.52 11.08 -1.69
C PHE A 336 9.90 12.40 -2.35
N ALA A 337 10.86 12.37 -3.26
CA ALA A 337 11.24 13.54 -4.05
C ALA A 337 11.52 13.14 -5.50
N ARG A 338 11.19 14.03 -6.42
CA ARG A 338 11.58 13.88 -7.80
C ARG A 338 13.10 13.85 -7.88
N HIS A 339 13.61 12.87 -8.61
CA HIS A 339 15.02 12.81 -8.94
C HIS A 339 15.26 13.46 -10.30
N GLU A 340 16.10 14.49 -10.31
CA GLU A 340 16.55 15.12 -11.55
C GLU A 340 17.74 14.32 -12.09
N PHE A 341 17.55 13.67 -13.24
CA PHE A 341 18.67 13.07 -13.95
C PHE A 341 19.61 14.20 -14.41
N PRO A 342 20.94 14.05 -14.25
CA PRO A 342 21.89 15.01 -14.78
C PRO A 342 21.60 15.18 -16.27
N GLN A 343 21.32 16.43 -16.70
CA GLN A 343 21.19 16.74 -18.11
C GLN A 343 22.51 16.36 -18.81
N PRO A 344 22.48 15.65 -19.94
CA PRO A 344 23.70 15.45 -20.72
C PRO A 344 24.30 16.84 -21.01
N GLY A 345 25.54 17.03 -20.56
CA GLY A 345 26.24 18.30 -20.81
C GLY A 345 26.20 18.64 -22.28
N PRO A 346 26.28 19.94 -22.65
CA PRO A 346 26.31 20.34 -24.06
C PRO A 346 27.40 19.56 -24.77
N ILE A 347 27.02 18.86 -25.85
CA ILE A 347 27.98 18.22 -26.75
C ILE A 347 28.86 19.34 -27.31
N LEU A 348 30.07 19.47 -26.77
CA LEU A 348 31.05 20.40 -27.35
C LEU A 348 31.30 19.93 -28.78
N PRO A 349 31.17 20.79 -29.79
CA PRO A 349 31.55 20.44 -31.14
C PRO A 349 33.06 20.06 -31.16
N HIS A 350 33.33 18.87 -31.65
CA HIS A 350 34.72 18.46 -31.89
C HIS A 350 35.39 19.46 -32.86
N PRO A 351 36.63 19.86 -32.57
CA PRO A 351 37.36 20.79 -33.42
C PRO A 351 37.64 20.25 -34.81
#